data_7fbde0b4af59ff2bb3731d1fd35a0df1
#
_entry.id   7fbde0b4af59ff2bb3731d1fd35a0df1
#
_cell.length_a   1.000
_cell.length_b   1.000
_cell.length_c   1.000
_cell.angle_alpha   90.00
_cell.angle_beta   90.00
_cell.angle_gamma   90.00
#
_symmetry.space_group_name_H-M   'P 1'
#
loop_
_entity.id
_entity.type
_entity.pdbx_description
1 polymer ?
#
loop_
_entity_poly.entity_id
_entity_poly.type
_entity_poly.pdbx_seq_one_letter_code
_entity_poly.pdbx_strand_id
1 'polypeptide(L)'
;MRQVVVTGIGIVSCIGNNKDEVLKSLKDGKSGITHSSEHQELGFRSQVYGKPTLDPEEYLEKKERRFMGNGAAWNYIAMQQAIEDSGLENNEIINENTGLIMGSGGPSTKALIEAADITREKGPKRVGPFAVPKAMSSTNSATLLLLLV
;
A
#
# COMPACT_ATOMS: atom_id res chain seq x y z
N MET A 1 30.35 19.07 -3.79
CA MET A 1 28.92 18.70 -3.94
C MET A 1 28.62 17.59 -2.94
N ARG A 2 27.49 17.64 -2.24
CA ARG A 2 27.06 16.51 -1.41
C ARG A 2 26.56 15.42 -2.35
N GLN A 3 27.00 14.19 -2.17
CA GLN A 3 26.50 13.03 -2.89
C GLN A 3 25.21 12.55 -2.22
N VAL A 4 24.22 12.21 -3.04
CA VAL A 4 22.97 11.56 -2.58
C VAL A 4 22.95 10.16 -3.12
N VAL A 5 22.63 9.19 -2.26
CA VAL A 5 22.59 7.77 -2.59
C VAL A 5 21.25 7.16 -2.20
N VAL A 6 20.84 6.09 -2.88
CA VAL A 6 19.71 5.24 -2.49
C VAL A 6 20.29 4.13 -1.61
N THR A 7 19.82 4.04 -0.37
CA THR A 7 20.32 3.08 0.62
C THR A 7 19.47 1.81 0.71
N GLY A 8 18.18 1.90 0.39
CA GLY A 8 17.29 0.74 0.45
C GLY A 8 16.12 0.86 -0.52
N ILE A 9 15.59 -0.27 -0.95
CA ILE A 9 14.46 -0.39 -1.87
C ILE A 9 13.45 -1.37 -1.32
N GLY A 10 12.19 -0.96 -1.26
CA GLY A 10 11.05 -1.82 -0.98
C GLY A 10 9.99 -1.70 -2.08
N ILE A 11 9.46 -2.83 -2.52
CA ILE A 11 8.51 -2.88 -3.64
C ILE A 11 7.42 -3.91 -3.36
N VAL A 12 6.17 -3.50 -3.58
CA VAL A 12 5.01 -4.41 -3.69
C VAL A 12 4.30 -4.08 -4.99
N SER A 13 4.26 -5.03 -5.93
CA SER A 13 3.69 -4.82 -7.25
C SER A 13 3.05 -6.09 -7.81
N CYS A 14 2.38 -5.98 -8.97
CA CYS A 14 1.80 -7.14 -9.65
C CYS A 14 2.84 -8.10 -10.25
N ILE A 15 4.11 -7.73 -10.32
CA ILE A 15 5.21 -8.57 -10.83
C ILE A 15 6.13 -9.11 -9.74
N GLY A 16 5.87 -8.79 -8.48
CA GLY A 16 6.62 -9.29 -7.33
C GLY A 16 6.31 -8.52 -6.06
N ASN A 17 6.53 -9.18 -4.92
CA ASN A 17 6.23 -8.68 -3.58
C ASN A 17 7.46 -8.13 -2.85
N ASN A 18 8.62 -8.17 -3.49
CA ASN A 18 9.90 -7.66 -3.01
C ASN A 18 10.82 -7.35 -4.20
N LYS A 19 11.99 -6.74 -3.91
CA LYS A 19 12.96 -6.32 -4.94
C LYS A 19 13.48 -7.48 -5.80
N ASP A 20 13.70 -8.66 -5.21
CA ASP A 20 14.30 -9.80 -5.91
C ASP A 20 13.30 -10.45 -6.87
N GLU A 21 12.05 -10.60 -6.46
CA GLU A 21 10.97 -11.09 -7.30
C GLU A 21 10.69 -10.13 -8.47
N VAL A 22 10.65 -8.83 -8.20
CA VAL A 22 10.47 -7.81 -9.23
C VAL A 22 11.63 -7.82 -10.22
N LEU A 23 12.88 -7.86 -9.73
CA LEU A 23 14.06 -7.94 -10.59
C LEU A 23 14.05 -9.20 -11.47
N LYS A 24 13.69 -10.34 -10.88
CA LYS A 24 13.55 -11.59 -11.62
C LYS A 24 12.48 -11.48 -12.71
N SER A 25 11.30 -10.96 -12.37
CA SER A 25 10.19 -10.79 -13.31
C SER A 25 10.58 -9.87 -14.48
N LEU A 26 11.32 -8.78 -14.19
CA LEU A 26 11.83 -7.87 -15.21
C LEU A 26 12.85 -8.56 -16.16
N LYS A 27 13.78 -9.34 -15.59
CA LYS A 27 14.76 -10.11 -16.38
C LYS A 27 14.10 -11.17 -17.26
N ASP A 28 13.06 -11.83 -16.74
CA ASP A 28 12.33 -12.90 -17.42
C ASP A 28 11.27 -12.33 -18.40
N GLY A 29 11.08 -11.01 -18.46
CA GLY A 29 10.02 -10.37 -19.27
C GLY A 29 8.60 -10.77 -18.83
N LYS A 30 8.41 -11.13 -17.56
CA LYS A 30 7.13 -11.60 -17.01
C LYS A 30 6.15 -10.44 -16.84
N SER A 31 4.96 -10.59 -17.40
CA SER A 31 3.85 -9.67 -17.15
C SER A 31 3.12 -10.03 -15.85
N GLY A 32 2.75 -9.01 -15.07
CA GLY A 32 1.86 -9.15 -13.91
C GLY A 32 0.39 -8.87 -14.23
N ILE A 33 0.06 -8.68 -15.51
CA ILE A 33 -1.30 -8.44 -15.94
C ILE A 33 -2.02 -9.78 -16.10
N THR A 34 -3.18 -9.90 -15.44
CA THR A 34 -4.00 -11.11 -15.43
C THR A 34 -5.45 -10.78 -15.76
N HIS A 35 -6.23 -11.80 -16.13
CA HIS A 35 -7.66 -11.66 -16.36
C HIS A 35 -8.38 -11.40 -15.02
N SER A 36 -9.40 -10.54 -15.07
CA SER A 36 -10.30 -10.23 -13.95
C SER A 36 -11.70 -10.75 -14.24
N SER A 37 -12.12 -11.81 -13.56
CA SER A 37 -13.49 -12.31 -13.61
C SER A 37 -14.50 -11.29 -13.12
N GLU A 38 -14.14 -10.52 -12.09
CA GLU A 38 -14.98 -9.43 -11.57
C GLU A 38 -15.27 -8.36 -12.63
N HIS A 39 -14.24 -7.93 -13.38
CA HIS A 39 -14.43 -6.96 -14.47
C HIS A 39 -15.30 -7.54 -15.59
N GLN A 40 -15.17 -8.83 -15.87
CA GLN A 40 -16.00 -9.52 -16.86
C GLN A 40 -17.46 -9.57 -16.42
N GLU A 41 -17.73 -9.99 -15.17
CA GLU A 41 -19.07 -10.06 -14.61
C GLU A 41 -19.78 -8.71 -14.57
N LEU A 42 -19.03 -7.65 -14.27
CA LEU A 42 -19.51 -6.26 -14.25
C LEU A 42 -19.64 -5.62 -15.64
N GLY A 43 -19.28 -6.36 -16.71
CA GLY A 43 -19.39 -5.88 -18.09
C GLY A 43 -18.36 -4.81 -18.47
N PHE A 44 -17.23 -4.74 -17.80
CA PHE A 44 -16.14 -3.82 -18.17
C PHE A 44 -15.58 -4.18 -19.55
N ARG A 45 -15.29 -3.14 -20.34
CA ARG A 45 -14.63 -3.29 -21.64
C ARG A 45 -13.23 -3.91 -21.52
N SER A 46 -12.48 -3.50 -20.50
CA SER A 46 -11.18 -4.08 -20.16
C SER A 46 -11.37 -5.11 -19.03
N GLN A 47 -10.99 -6.34 -19.30
CA GLN A 47 -11.16 -7.46 -18.36
C GLN A 47 -9.82 -7.94 -17.81
N VAL A 48 -8.82 -7.07 -17.80
CA VAL A 48 -7.49 -7.36 -17.28
C VAL A 48 -7.08 -6.32 -16.24
N TYR A 49 -6.23 -6.73 -15.29
CA TYR A 49 -5.72 -5.86 -14.25
C TYR A 49 -4.35 -6.34 -13.75
N GLY A 50 -3.60 -5.44 -13.12
CA GLY A 50 -2.39 -5.77 -12.37
C GLY A 50 -2.64 -5.57 -10.88
N LYS A 51 -2.67 -6.65 -10.11
CA LYS A 51 -2.86 -6.63 -8.67
C LYS A 51 -1.69 -7.30 -7.97
N PRO A 52 -1.12 -6.71 -6.90
CA PRO A 52 -0.17 -7.41 -6.05
C PRO A 52 -0.76 -8.72 -5.52
N THR A 53 0.05 -9.76 -5.47
CA THR A 53 -0.35 -11.07 -4.91
C THR A 53 -0.20 -11.13 -3.40
N LEU A 54 0.56 -10.19 -2.82
CA LEU A 54 0.76 -10.07 -1.39
C LEU A 54 -0.55 -9.70 -0.69
N ASP A 55 -0.95 -10.54 0.28
CA ASP A 55 -2.07 -10.24 1.16
C ASP A 55 -1.55 -9.50 2.41
N PRO A 56 -1.96 -8.24 2.64
CA PRO A 56 -1.54 -7.51 3.83
C PRO A 56 -1.97 -8.16 5.15
N GLU A 57 -2.94 -9.08 5.13
CA GLU A 57 -3.40 -9.79 6.34
C GLU A 57 -2.36 -10.73 6.92
N GLU A 58 -1.45 -11.22 6.08
CA GLU A 58 -0.36 -12.11 6.48
C GLU A 58 0.82 -11.35 7.12
N TYR A 59 0.91 -10.03 6.88
CA TYR A 59 2.06 -9.20 7.26
C TYR A 59 1.75 -8.19 8.38
N LEU A 60 0.50 -7.74 8.48
CA LEU A 60 0.10 -6.67 9.38
C LEU A 60 -0.95 -7.13 10.38
N GLU A 61 -0.81 -6.72 11.62
CA GLU A 61 -1.81 -7.00 12.63
C GLU A 61 -3.14 -6.28 12.35
N LYS A 62 -4.24 -6.88 12.79
CA LYS A 62 -5.58 -6.30 12.61
C LYS A 62 -5.72 -4.88 13.17
N LYS A 63 -4.99 -4.58 14.28
CA LYS A 63 -5.01 -3.24 14.90
C LYS A 63 -4.41 -2.16 13.99
N GLU A 64 -3.40 -2.52 13.18
CA GLU A 64 -2.73 -1.62 12.24
C GLU A 64 -3.60 -1.43 10.98
N ARG A 65 -4.08 -2.53 10.42
CA ARG A 65 -4.88 -2.55 9.18
C ARG A 65 -6.22 -1.84 9.28
N ARG A 66 -6.79 -1.69 10.50
CA ARG A 66 -8.09 -1.03 10.66
C ARG A 66 -8.13 0.42 10.18
N PHE A 67 -6.99 1.06 10.06
CA PHE A 67 -6.86 2.44 9.56
C PHE A 67 -6.45 2.50 8.08
N MET A 68 -6.05 1.37 7.47
CA MET A 68 -5.44 1.32 6.16
C MET A 68 -6.41 0.76 5.12
N GLY A 69 -6.46 1.38 3.93
CA GLY A 69 -6.87 0.69 2.71
C GLY A 69 -5.72 -0.15 2.17
N ASN A 70 -5.98 -1.02 1.19
CA ASN A 70 -4.96 -1.93 0.66
C ASN A 70 -3.71 -1.19 0.14
N GLY A 71 -3.88 -0.05 -0.53
CA GLY A 71 -2.75 0.74 -1.02
C GLY A 71 -1.83 1.23 0.11
N ALA A 72 -2.41 1.71 1.22
CA ALA A 72 -1.65 2.12 2.40
C ALA A 72 -0.93 0.93 3.06
N ALA A 73 -1.57 -0.23 3.12
CA ALA A 73 -0.99 -1.44 3.68
C ALA A 73 0.20 -1.94 2.83
N TRP A 74 0.09 -1.97 1.51
CA TRP A 74 1.20 -2.32 0.62
C TRP A 74 2.37 -1.33 0.72
N ASN A 75 2.07 -0.03 0.82
CA ASN A 75 3.10 1.00 1.01
C ASN A 75 3.83 0.82 2.35
N TYR A 76 3.08 0.47 3.41
CA TYR A 76 3.67 0.19 4.73
C TYR A 76 4.65 -0.98 4.65
N ILE A 77 4.25 -2.10 4.02
CA ILE A 77 5.10 -3.27 3.84
C ILE A 77 6.32 -2.94 2.97
N ALA A 78 6.13 -2.19 1.87
CA ALA A 78 7.25 -1.77 1.03
C ALA A 78 8.23 -0.86 1.79
N MET A 79 7.75 0.02 2.68
CA MET A 79 8.64 0.84 3.51
C MET A 79 9.43 -0.01 4.51
N GLN A 80 8.80 -0.99 5.15
CA GLN A 80 9.52 -1.94 6.01
C GLN A 80 10.65 -2.65 5.26
N GLN A 81 10.38 -3.13 4.04
CA GLN A 81 11.39 -3.73 3.17
C GLN A 81 12.54 -2.74 2.84
N ALA A 82 12.21 -1.48 2.56
CA ALA A 82 13.22 -0.47 2.25
C ALA A 82 14.10 -0.13 3.46
N ILE A 83 13.52 -0.07 4.66
CA ILE A 83 14.25 0.14 5.91
C ILE A 83 15.19 -1.04 6.17
N GLU A 84 14.69 -2.27 6.06
CA GLU A 84 15.49 -3.47 6.23
C GLU A 84 16.63 -3.56 5.20
N ASP A 85 16.32 -3.29 3.93
CA ASP A 85 17.29 -3.32 2.83
C ASP A 85 18.37 -2.25 2.97
N SER A 86 18.08 -1.12 3.62
CA SER A 86 19.04 -0.04 3.84
C SER A 86 20.18 -0.44 4.81
N GLY A 87 19.93 -1.38 5.70
CA GLY A 87 20.85 -1.76 6.76
C GLY A 87 21.12 -0.66 7.78
N LEU A 88 20.34 0.44 7.76
CA LEU A 88 20.46 1.54 8.71
C LEU A 88 19.88 1.14 10.08
N GLU A 89 20.52 1.59 11.15
CA GLU A 89 20.01 1.42 12.49
C GLU A 89 18.86 2.39 12.80
N ASN A 90 18.04 2.07 13.81
CA ASN A 90 16.88 2.90 14.15
C ASN A 90 17.24 4.36 14.46
N ASN A 91 18.36 4.64 15.13
CA ASN A 91 18.81 6.00 15.42
C ASN A 91 19.24 6.78 14.18
N GLU A 92 19.60 6.09 13.09
CA GLU A 92 19.93 6.70 11.80
C GLU A 92 18.68 7.03 10.99
N ILE A 93 17.58 6.30 11.26
CA ILE A 93 16.29 6.48 10.60
C ILE A 93 15.39 7.42 11.41
N ILE A 94 15.34 7.25 12.74
CA ILE A 94 14.48 8.00 13.65
C ILE A 94 15.28 9.16 14.26
N ASN A 95 15.31 10.30 13.58
CA ASN A 95 16.02 11.51 14.04
C ASN A 95 15.47 12.76 13.36
N GLU A 96 15.90 13.93 13.84
CA GLU A 96 15.43 15.23 13.34
C GLU A 96 15.77 15.55 11.88
N ASN A 97 16.69 14.81 11.27
CA ASN A 97 17.12 15.00 9.89
C ASN A 97 16.41 14.06 8.91
N THR A 98 15.56 13.16 9.42
CA THR A 98 14.81 12.22 8.60
C THR A 98 13.44 12.80 8.24
N GLY A 99 13.14 12.80 6.96
CA GLY A 99 11.84 13.22 6.44
C GLY A 99 11.13 12.11 5.70
N LEU A 100 9.81 12.04 5.83
CA LEU A 100 8.94 11.15 5.08
C LEU A 100 8.24 11.90 3.96
N ILE A 101 8.48 11.47 2.73
CA ILE A 101 7.76 11.98 1.55
C ILE A 101 7.01 10.82 0.92
N MET A 102 5.68 10.90 0.89
CA MET A 102 4.82 9.86 0.34
C MET A 102 3.73 10.48 -0.54
N GLY A 103 3.59 9.93 -1.74
CA GLY A 103 2.52 10.27 -2.68
C GLY A 103 1.45 9.18 -2.73
N SER A 104 0.24 9.58 -3.06
CA SER A 104 -0.86 8.67 -3.41
C SER A 104 -1.64 9.24 -4.58
N GLY A 105 -1.96 8.40 -5.56
CA GLY A 105 -2.72 8.82 -6.74
C GLY A 105 -4.19 9.17 -6.45
N GLY A 106 -4.67 8.87 -5.24
CA GLY A 106 -6.03 9.16 -4.80
C GLY A 106 -6.42 8.46 -3.51
N PRO A 107 -7.63 8.69 -3.04
CA PRO A 107 -8.20 8.01 -1.88
C PRO A 107 -8.47 6.53 -2.18
N SER A 108 -8.68 5.73 -1.13
CA SER A 108 -9.16 4.36 -1.30
C SER A 108 -10.63 4.36 -1.78
N THR A 109 -10.83 4.19 -3.08
CA THR A 109 -12.17 4.11 -3.68
C THR A 109 -12.99 2.97 -3.10
N LYS A 110 -12.38 1.82 -2.82
CA LYS A 110 -13.03 0.71 -2.15
C LYS A 110 -13.60 1.12 -0.79
N ALA A 111 -12.82 1.78 0.07
CA ALA A 111 -13.29 2.23 1.38
C ALA A 111 -14.41 3.27 1.28
N LEU A 112 -14.38 4.14 0.27
CA LEU A 112 -15.44 5.13 0.01
C LEU A 112 -16.75 4.45 -0.41
N ILE A 113 -16.69 3.49 -1.34
CA ILE A 113 -17.86 2.77 -1.83
C ILE A 113 -18.46 1.94 -0.69
N GLU A 114 -17.66 1.17 0.04
CA GLU A 114 -18.12 0.40 1.20
C GLU A 114 -18.82 1.29 2.26
N ALA A 115 -18.28 2.46 2.56
CA ALA A 115 -18.88 3.40 3.49
C ALA A 115 -20.20 3.97 2.97
N ALA A 116 -20.28 4.25 1.67
CA ALA A 116 -21.50 4.72 1.02
C ALA A 116 -22.61 3.66 1.03
N ASP A 117 -22.27 2.42 0.73
CA ASP A 117 -23.22 1.31 0.72
C ASP A 117 -23.72 0.98 2.13
N ILE A 118 -22.82 0.92 3.13
CA ILE A 118 -23.22 0.79 4.53
C ILE A 118 -24.17 1.92 4.94
N THR A 119 -23.90 3.16 4.51
CA THR A 119 -24.76 4.31 4.82
C THR A 119 -26.16 4.15 4.23
N ARG A 120 -26.24 3.69 2.98
CA ARG A 120 -27.53 3.47 2.29
C ARG A 120 -28.32 2.32 2.88
N GLU A 121 -27.66 1.20 3.19
CA GLU A 121 -28.32 -0.02 3.66
C GLU A 121 -28.63 -0.01 5.16
N LYS A 122 -27.71 0.50 5.98
CA LYS A 122 -27.72 0.34 7.45
C LYS A 122 -27.72 1.66 8.21
N GLY A 123 -27.64 2.78 7.50
CA GLY A 123 -27.57 4.12 8.05
C GLY A 123 -26.17 4.55 8.51
N PRO A 124 -25.93 5.88 8.65
CA PRO A 124 -24.59 6.46 8.87
C PRO A 124 -23.93 6.01 10.18
N LYS A 125 -24.71 5.67 11.20
CA LYS A 125 -24.17 5.17 12.49
C LYS A 125 -23.39 3.85 12.37
N ARG A 126 -23.60 3.10 11.27
CA ARG A 126 -22.97 1.80 11.05
C ARG A 126 -21.65 1.87 10.27
N VAL A 127 -21.30 3.02 9.70
CA VAL A 127 -20.04 3.22 8.94
C VAL A 127 -18.81 3.03 9.84
N GLY A 128 -18.90 3.45 11.10
CA GLY A 128 -17.81 3.32 12.06
C GLY A 128 -16.71 4.39 11.91
N PRO A 129 -15.81 4.51 12.90
CA PRO A 129 -14.84 5.60 12.98
C PRO A 129 -13.65 5.45 12.03
N PHE A 130 -13.43 4.28 11.47
CA PHE A 130 -12.25 3.98 10.66
C PHE A 130 -12.43 4.23 9.15
N ALA A 131 -13.64 4.54 8.70
CA ALA A 131 -13.93 4.76 7.29
C ALA A 131 -13.17 5.98 6.73
N VAL A 132 -13.13 7.08 7.49
CA VAL A 132 -12.43 8.31 7.09
C VAL A 132 -10.92 8.07 6.95
N PRO A 133 -10.20 7.56 7.96
CA PRO A 133 -8.78 7.23 7.81
C PRO A 133 -8.51 6.29 6.64
N LYS A 134 -9.30 5.24 6.46
CA LYS A 134 -9.15 4.31 5.33
C LYS A 134 -9.29 4.96 3.97
N ALA A 135 -10.16 5.96 3.86
CA ALA A 135 -10.45 6.63 2.60
C ALA A 135 -9.44 7.73 2.24
N MET A 136 -8.77 8.34 3.22
CA MET A 136 -7.88 9.47 2.99
C MET A 136 -6.61 9.08 2.22
N SER A 137 -6.22 9.88 1.22
CA SER A 137 -4.93 9.72 0.52
C SER A 137 -3.72 9.95 1.44
N SER A 138 -3.86 10.87 2.42
CA SER A 138 -2.83 11.15 3.43
C SER A 138 -2.61 10.02 4.44
N THR A 139 -3.46 9.01 4.48
CA THR A 139 -3.26 7.83 5.35
C THR A 139 -1.96 7.10 5.03
N ASN A 140 -1.51 7.13 3.78
CA ASN A 140 -0.22 6.57 3.42
C ASN A 140 0.93 7.21 4.24
N SER A 141 1.04 8.53 4.27
CA SER A 141 2.07 9.22 5.06
C SER A 141 1.84 9.08 6.58
N ALA A 142 0.58 9.17 7.03
CA ALA A 142 0.26 9.07 8.44
C ALA A 142 0.59 7.69 9.04
N THR A 143 0.32 6.61 8.31
CA THR A 143 0.62 5.25 8.78
C THR A 143 2.10 4.91 8.69
N LEU A 144 2.81 5.42 7.66
CA LEU A 144 4.24 5.24 7.53
C LEU A 144 5.03 5.99 8.61
N LEU A 145 4.52 7.14 9.08
CA LEU A 145 5.15 7.85 10.17
C LEU A 145 5.24 7.00 11.45
N LEU A 146 4.32 6.06 11.66
CA LEU A 146 4.35 5.13 12.79
C LEU A 146 5.53 4.15 12.77
N LEU A 147 6.21 4.00 11.62
CA LEU A 147 7.46 3.24 11.51
C LEU A 147 8.68 4.05 11.92
N LEU A 148 8.52 5.37 12.07
CA LEU A 148 9.60 6.32 12.34
C LEU A 148 9.48 6.95 13.75
N VAL A 149 8.70 6.32 14.64
CA VAL A 149 8.46 6.82 16.01
C VAL A 149 8.76 5.74 17.05
#